data_20dd443920dd3ff51ae8538163d4b7a7
#
_entry.id   20dd443920dd3ff51ae8538163d4b7a7
#
_cell.length_a   1.000
_cell.length_b   1.000
_cell.length_c   1.000
_cell.angle_alpha   90.00
_cell.angle_beta   90.00
_cell.angle_gamma   90.00
#
_symmetry.space_group_name_H-M   'P 1'
#
loop_
_entity.id
_entity.type
_entity.pdbx_description
1 polymer ?
#
loop_
_entity_poly.entity_id
_entity_poly.type
_entity_poly.pdbx_seq_one_letter_code
_entity_poly.pdbx_strand_id
1 'polypeptide(L)'
;MKTTENKAIREVQLRQWYIQDSKAFALLSDTVDDSYDDHFVSRPCSDSEAMNWIMMMVDAEFEGKGIYRAIMADGNVVGLISVHIPNGNHGVDGELGFMILPDACGKGIATRAVALMSDEVFKRKPIERLSSVVYKPNIASIRVLEKNGFVLEGSKANAVKNNGVVYDTLLYGLLRKNHTVF
;
A
#
# COMPACT_ATOMS: atom_id res chain seq x y z
N MET A 1 30.93 -1.98 18.15
CA MET A 1 29.51 -2.40 18.13
C MET A 1 28.67 -1.13 18.33
N LYS A 2 28.03 -0.61 17.25
CA LYS A 2 27.08 0.51 17.39
C LYS A 2 25.72 -0.11 17.70
N THR A 3 25.28 0.04 18.92
CA THR A 3 23.89 -0.22 19.33
C THR A 3 23.01 0.77 18.56
N THR A 4 22.31 0.29 17.54
CA THR A 4 21.24 1.03 16.89
C THR A 4 20.11 1.12 17.93
N GLU A 5 20.01 2.26 18.60
CA GLU A 5 18.82 2.57 19.43
C GLU A 5 17.60 2.44 18.53
N ASN A 6 16.72 1.51 18.88
CA ASN A 6 15.45 1.30 18.23
C ASN A 6 14.51 2.48 18.63
N LYS A 7 14.73 3.64 17.97
CA LYS A 7 13.97 4.86 18.24
C LYS A 7 12.52 4.56 17.82
N ALA A 8 11.62 4.54 18.80
CA ALA A 8 10.19 4.35 18.53
C ALA A 8 9.74 5.43 17.54
N ILE A 9 9.08 5.02 16.47
CA ILE A 9 8.52 5.95 15.48
C ILE A 9 7.43 6.76 16.17
N ARG A 10 7.55 8.08 16.13
CA ARG A 10 6.66 8.99 16.86
C ARG A 10 5.44 9.37 16.04
N GLU A 11 5.58 9.43 14.71
CA GLU A 11 4.53 9.93 13.85
C GLU A 11 4.50 9.21 12.49
N VAL A 12 3.33 8.73 12.11
CA VAL A 12 3.06 8.20 10.76
C VAL A 12 1.99 9.07 10.13
N GLN A 13 2.27 9.59 8.95
CA GLN A 13 1.37 10.45 8.18
C GLN A 13 1.25 9.94 6.74
N LEU A 14 0.14 10.28 6.08
CA LEU A 14 -0.04 10.11 4.65
C LEU A 14 -0.06 11.48 3.97
N ARG A 15 0.64 11.60 2.85
CA ARG A 15 0.57 12.79 2.00
C ARG A 15 0.57 12.43 0.52
N GLN A 16 0.17 13.37 -0.31
CA GLN A 16 0.30 13.22 -1.76
C GLN A 16 1.76 13.05 -2.17
N TRP A 17 1.96 12.37 -3.29
CA TRP A 17 3.24 12.31 -3.96
C TRP A 17 3.52 13.61 -4.69
N TYR A 18 4.76 14.05 -4.69
CA TYR A 18 5.24 15.19 -5.45
C TYR A 18 6.37 14.76 -6.40
N ILE A 19 6.55 15.46 -7.51
CA ILE A 19 7.61 15.15 -8.50
C ILE A 19 9.00 15.10 -7.85
N GLN A 20 9.27 15.95 -6.87
CA GLN A 20 10.54 15.95 -6.13
C GLN A 20 10.76 14.69 -5.27
N ASP A 21 9.78 13.84 -5.10
CA ASP A 21 9.91 12.57 -4.40
C ASP A 21 10.42 11.44 -5.31
N SER A 22 10.75 11.72 -6.58
CA SER A 22 11.19 10.72 -7.56
C SER A 22 12.29 9.79 -7.03
N LYS A 23 13.30 10.36 -6.36
CA LYS A 23 14.40 9.57 -5.77
C LYS A 23 13.92 8.65 -4.65
N ALA A 24 12.99 9.11 -3.82
CA ALA A 24 12.43 8.29 -2.74
C ALA A 24 11.53 7.18 -3.31
N PHE A 25 10.79 7.47 -4.38
CA PHE A 25 9.97 6.49 -5.10
C PHE A 25 10.85 5.43 -5.77
N ALA A 26 11.92 5.84 -6.48
CA ALA A 26 12.86 4.92 -7.11
C ALA A 26 13.53 4.00 -6.07
N LEU A 27 14.00 4.57 -4.96
CA LEU A 27 14.57 3.80 -3.85
C LEU A 27 13.57 2.78 -3.31
N LEU A 28 12.32 3.17 -3.10
CA LEU A 28 11.26 2.28 -2.64
C LEU A 28 11.04 1.13 -3.63
N SER A 29 10.92 1.42 -4.93
CA SER A 29 10.76 0.43 -5.98
C SER A 29 11.91 -0.57 -6.03
N ASP A 30 13.15 -0.11 -5.85
CA ASP A 30 14.35 -0.95 -5.98
C ASP A 30 14.65 -1.79 -4.74
N THR A 31 14.16 -1.39 -3.57
CA THR A 31 14.55 -2.01 -2.29
C THR A 31 13.45 -2.82 -1.62
N VAL A 32 12.19 -2.64 -1.99
CA VAL A 32 11.09 -3.46 -1.47
C VAL A 32 11.25 -4.89 -1.96
N ASP A 33 11.03 -5.86 -1.06
CA ASP A 33 11.03 -7.28 -1.39
C ASP A 33 9.95 -7.57 -2.45
N ASP A 34 10.38 -8.04 -3.61
CA ASP A 34 9.54 -8.33 -4.76
C ASP A 34 8.95 -9.74 -4.75
N SER A 35 9.24 -10.54 -3.71
CA SER A 35 8.75 -11.91 -3.61
C SER A 35 7.23 -12.00 -3.64
N TYR A 36 6.55 -10.91 -3.27
CA TYR A 36 5.09 -10.83 -3.15
C TYR A 36 4.51 -9.58 -3.81
N ASP A 37 5.16 -9.08 -4.86
CA ASP A 37 4.73 -7.90 -5.61
C ASP A 37 4.60 -8.25 -7.10
N ASP A 38 3.59 -7.69 -7.76
CA ASP A 38 3.33 -7.90 -9.18
C ASP A 38 4.14 -6.95 -10.10
N HIS A 39 5.18 -6.29 -9.57
CA HIS A 39 6.07 -5.39 -10.31
C HIS A 39 5.35 -4.31 -11.11
N PHE A 40 4.84 -3.29 -10.42
CA PHE A 40 4.31 -2.10 -11.07
C PHE A 40 5.38 -1.29 -11.82
N VAL A 41 6.64 -1.42 -11.43
CA VAL A 41 7.76 -0.60 -11.92
C VAL A 41 8.92 -1.47 -12.34
N SER A 42 9.53 -1.16 -13.50
CA SER A 42 10.78 -1.82 -13.91
C SER A 42 11.90 -1.54 -12.90
N ARG A 43 12.77 -2.53 -12.73
CA ARG A 43 13.93 -2.40 -11.81
C ARG A 43 15.23 -2.56 -12.61
N PRO A 44 16.22 -1.69 -12.38
CA PRO A 44 16.19 -0.52 -11.50
C PRO A 44 15.27 0.59 -12.03
N CYS A 45 14.61 1.30 -11.12
CA CYS A 45 13.74 2.43 -11.45
C CYS A 45 14.57 3.70 -11.61
N SER A 46 14.59 4.28 -12.80
CA SER A 46 15.23 5.58 -13.03
C SER A 46 14.40 6.75 -12.46
N ASP A 47 15.05 7.90 -12.21
CA ASP A 47 14.34 9.11 -11.77
C ASP A 47 13.23 9.53 -12.73
N SER A 48 13.43 9.36 -14.05
CA SER A 48 12.42 9.70 -15.06
C SER A 48 11.22 8.75 -15.03
N GLU A 49 11.44 7.46 -14.82
CA GLU A 49 10.36 6.49 -14.63
C GLU A 49 9.59 6.76 -13.34
N ALA A 50 10.30 7.06 -12.24
CA ALA A 50 9.68 7.45 -10.99
C ALA A 50 8.80 8.71 -11.12
N MET A 51 9.28 9.73 -11.85
CA MET A 51 8.49 10.93 -12.14
C MET A 51 7.22 10.60 -12.94
N ASN A 52 7.34 9.76 -13.99
CA ASN A 52 6.19 9.32 -14.79
C ASN A 52 5.16 8.58 -13.93
N TRP A 53 5.60 7.67 -13.05
CA TRP A 53 4.70 6.98 -12.13
C TRP A 53 3.99 7.93 -11.18
N ILE A 54 4.70 8.91 -10.62
CA ILE A 54 4.10 9.93 -9.75
C ILE A 54 3.05 10.74 -10.52
N MET A 55 3.34 11.15 -11.76
CA MET A 55 2.37 11.85 -12.60
C MET A 55 1.13 11.00 -12.89
N MET A 56 1.31 9.72 -13.25
CA MET A 56 0.21 8.78 -13.48
C MET A 56 -0.69 8.62 -12.24
N MET A 57 -0.08 8.55 -11.05
CA MET A 57 -0.86 8.48 -9.79
C MET A 57 -1.67 9.77 -9.54
N VAL A 58 -1.10 10.93 -9.81
CA VAL A 58 -1.80 12.22 -9.69
C VAL A 58 -2.96 12.31 -10.68
N ASP A 59 -2.74 11.93 -11.94
CA ASP A 59 -3.77 11.93 -12.97
C ASP A 59 -4.89 10.93 -12.65
N ALA A 60 -4.55 9.73 -12.19
CA ALA A 60 -5.53 8.71 -11.78
C ALA A 60 -6.39 9.19 -10.58
N GLU A 61 -5.78 9.91 -9.63
CA GLU A 61 -6.55 10.49 -8.51
C GLU A 61 -7.46 11.62 -8.99
N PHE A 62 -7.00 12.47 -9.91
CA PHE A 62 -7.81 13.53 -10.53
C PHE A 62 -9.01 12.95 -11.29
N GLU A 63 -8.80 11.86 -12.01
CA GLU A 63 -9.86 11.12 -12.73
C GLU A 63 -10.79 10.31 -11.81
N GLY A 64 -10.52 10.29 -10.51
CA GLY A 64 -11.33 9.55 -9.54
C GLY A 64 -11.04 8.05 -9.48
N LYS A 65 -10.03 7.57 -10.17
CA LYS A 65 -9.67 6.14 -10.30
C LYS A 65 -8.95 5.56 -9.08
N GLY A 66 -8.60 6.41 -8.09
CA GLY A 66 -7.92 5.94 -6.89
C GLY A 66 -7.51 7.04 -5.93
N ILE A 67 -6.79 6.67 -4.89
CA ILE A 67 -6.08 7.55 -3.96
C ILE A 67 -4.69 6.95 -3.75
N TYR A 68 -3.65 7.76 -3.89
CA TYR A 68 -2.26 7.34 -3.81
C TYR A 68 -1.50 8.23 -2.83
N ARG A 69 -0.83 7.63 -1.84
CA ARG A 69 -0.13 8.38 -0.78
C ARG A 69 1.28 7.87 -0.55
N ALA A 70 2.18 8.82 -0.32
CA ALA A 70 3.43 8.53 0.32
C ALA A 70 3.20 8.27 1.81
N ILE A 71 3.78 7.20 2.33
CA ILE A 71 3.80 6.92 3.77
C ILE A 71 5.01 7.63 4.35
N MET A 72 4.74 8.55 5.27
CA MET A 72 5.77 9.30 5.99
C MET A 72 5.95 8.73 7.38
N ALA A 73 7.20 8.59 7.80
CA ALA A 73 7.55 8.30 9.19
C ALA A 73 8.68 9.24 9.63
N ASP A 74 8.45 9.97 10.70
CA ASP A 74 9.39 10.97 11.25
C ASP A 74 9.98 11.90 10.17
N GLY A 75 9.12 12.36 9.23
CA GLY A 75 9.48 13.30 8.16
C GLY A 75 10.09 12.69 6.90
N ASN A 76 10.33 11.38 6.85
CA ASN A 76 10.90 10.70 5.69
C ASN A 76 9.83 9.86 4.95
N VAL A 77 9.96 9.74 3.62
CA VAL A 77 9.19 8.78 2.84
C VAL A 77 9.72 7.39 3.14
N VAL A 78 8.83 6.51 3.62
CA VAL A 78 9.18 5.12 3.99
C VAL A 78 8.32 4.08 3.31
N GLY A 79 7.35 4.50 2.49
CA GLY A 79 6.47 3.59 1.79
C GLY A 79 5.49 4.28 0.86
N LEU A 80 4.71 3.44 0.19
CA LEU A 80 3.58 3.82 -0.66
C LEU A 80 2.35 3.06 -0.16
N ILE A 81 1.21 3.73 -0.21
CA ILE A 81 -0.10 3.11 -0.03
C ILE A 81 -1.07 3.67 -1.07
N SER A 82 -1.89 2.81 -1.62
CA SER A 82 -2.86 3.19 -2.64
C SER A 82 -4.19 2.47 -2.45
N VAL A 83 -5.24 3.10 -2.94
CA VAL A 83 -6.53 2.45 -3.17
C VAL A 83 -6.91 2.71 -4.62
N HIS A 84 -6.95 1.67 -5.43
CA HIS A 84 -7.48 1.72 -6.79
C HIS A 84 -8.99 1.51 -6.75
N ILE A 85 -9.75 2.33 -7.50
CA ILE A 85 -11.21 2.25 -7.57
C ILE A 85 -11.57 1.83 -9.00
N PRO A 86 -11.86 0.55 -9.25
CA PRO A 86 -12.33 0.09 -10.54
C PRO A 86 -13.60 0.85 -10.91
N ASN A 87 -13.71 1.28 -12.17
CA ASN A 87 -14.81 2.10 -12.67
C ASN A 87 -14.93 3.51 -12.04
N GLY A 88 -13.87 3.98 -11.39
CA GLY A 88 -13.79 5.33 -10.83
C GLY A 88 -14.88 5.61 -9.80
N ASN A 89 -15.54 6.77 -9.91
CA ASN A 89 -16.57 7.20 -8.95
C ASN A 89 -17.87 6.37 -8.96
N HIS A 90 -17.99 5.41 -9.86
CA HIS A 90 -19.14 4.48 -9.92
C HIS A 90 -18.83 3.13 -9.24
N GLY A 91 -17.59 2.90 -8.82
CA GLY A 91 -17.18 1.69 -8.09
C GLY A 91 -17.67 1.72 -6.65
N VAL A 92 -18.05 0.54 -6.15
CA VAL A 92 -18.43 0.34 -4.74
C VAL A 92 -17.30 -0.30 -3.93
N ASP A 93 -16.28 -0.80 -4.60
CA ASP A 93 -15.09 -1.45 -4.03
C ASP A 93 -13.83 -0.65 -4.35
N GLY A 94 -12.92 -0.58 -3.40
CA GLY A 94 -11.58 -0.03 -3.58
C GLY A 94 -10.53 -1.07 -3.22
N GLU A 95 -9.60 -1.33 -4.13
CA GLU A 95 -8.50 -2.28 -3.92
C GLU A 95 -7.32 -1.59 -3.24
N LEU A 96 -7.03 -2.01 -2.01
CA LEU A 96 -5.94 -1.49 -1.17
C LEU A 96 -4.65 -2.26 -1.44
N GLY A 97 -3.59 -1.52 -1.73
CA GLY A 97 -2.21 -2.01 -1.80
C GLY A 97 -1.26 -1.13 -0.99
N PHE A 98 -0.20 -1.71 -0.45
CA PHE A 98 0.83 -0.96 0.28
C PHE A 98 2.19 -1.66 0.21
N MET A 99 3.24 -0.86 0.27
CA MET A 99 4.63 -1.32 0.39
C MET A 99 5.40 -0.42 1.34
N ILE A 100 6.36 -1.00 2.06
CA ILE A 100 7.17 -0.33 3.08
C ILE A 100 8.64 -0.69 2.87
N LEU A 101 9.54 0.29 2.99
CA LEU A 101 10.99 0.05 2.98
C LEU A 101 11.36 -1.01 4.04
N PRO A 102 12.31 -1.92 3.73
CA PRO A 102 12.70 -3.01 4.65
C PRO A 102 13.08 -2.50 6.04
N ASP A 103 13.84 -1.41 6.12
CA ASP A 103 14.26 -0.80 7.40
C ASP A 103 13.12 -0.20 8.22
N ALA A 104 11.97 0.02 7.61
CA ALA A 104 10.76 0.54 8.26
C ALA A 104 9.79 -0.57 8.67
N CYS A 105 10.02 -1.82 8.27
CA CYS A 105 9.17 -2.96 8.60
C CYS A 105 9.20 -3.29 10.10
N GLY A 106 8.15 -3.95 10.60
CA GLY A 106 8.06 -4.42 11.99
C GLY A 106 7.79 -3.34 13.04
N LYS A 107 7.65 -2.07 12.64
CA LYS A 107 7.50 -0.90 13.53
C LYS A 107 6.06 -0.38 13.62
N GLY A 108 5.08 -1.09 13.08
CA GLY A 108 3.66 -0.70 13.10
C GLY A 108 3.27 0.35 12.06
N ILE A 109 4.21 0.82 11.21
CA ILE A 109 3.99 1.86 10.21
C ILE A 109 2.90 1.45 9.22
N ALA A 110 2.99 0.25 8.61
CA ALA A 110 1.99 -0.22 7.67
C ALA A 110 0.60 -0.32 8.30
N THR A 111 0.51 -0.82 9.54
CA THR A 111 -0.76 -0.88 10.28
C THR A 111 -1.39 0.50 10.44
N ARG A 112 -0.59 1.50 10.84
CA ARG A 112 -1.09 2.87 10.98
C ARG A 112 -1.43 3.51 9.63
N ALA A 113 -0.62 3.26 8.58
CA ALA A 113 -0.88 3.76 7.24
C ALA A 113 -2.20 3.22 6.66
N VAL A 114 -2.46 1.92 6.83
CA VAL A 114 -3.73 1.29 6.39
C VAL A 114 -4.92 1.88 7.15
N ALA A 115 -4.83 2.12 8.46
CA ALA A 115 -5.88 2.81 9.21
C ALA A 115 -6.17 4.20 8.64
N LEU A 116 -5.14 5.02 8.47
CA LEU A 116 -5.26 6.38 7.92
C LEU A 116 -5.82 6.39 6.49
N MET A 117 -5.39 5.45 5.64
CA MET A 117 -5.90 5.35 4.27
C MET A 117 -7.37 4.92 4.26
N SER A 118 -7.77 3.96 5.09
CA SER A 118 -9.16 3.53 5.19
C SER A 118 -10.06 4.68 5.64
N ASP A 119 -9.62 5.47 6.64
CA ASP A 119 -10.31 6.69 7.08
C ASP A 119 -10.46 7.70 5.93
N GLU A 120 -9.36 7.99 5.21
CA GLU A 120 -9.34 8.95 4.10
C GLU A 120 -10.28 8.52 2.98
N VAL A 121 -10.19 7.26 2.56
CA VAL A 121 -10.97 6.72 1.44
C VAL A 121 -12.46 6.71 1.75
N PHE A 122 -12.85 6.14 2.89
CA PHE A 122 -14.25 6.11 3.28
C PHE A 122 -14.85 7.49 3.51
N LYS A 123 -14.04 8.49 3.86
CA LYS A 123 -14.47 9.88 4.01
C LYS A 123 -14.65 10.60 2.67
N ARG A 124 -13.78 10.32 1.69
CA ARG A 124 -13.71 11.06 0.41
C ARG A 124 -14.44 10.39 -0.73
N LYS A 125 -14.65 9.09 -0.68
CA LYS A 125 -15.20 8.29 -1.79
C LYS A 125 -16.46 7.55 -1.38
N PRO A 126 -17.46 7.46 -2.27
CA PRO A 126 -18.73 6.77 -2.00
C PRO A 126 -18.61 5.25 -2.17
N ILE A 127 -17.51 4.64 -1.77
CA ILE A 127 -17.33 3.19 -1.83
C ILE A 127 -17.83 2.53 -0.54
N GLU A 128 -18.28 1.30 -0.65
CA GLU A 128 -18.89 0.55 0.47
C GLU A 128 -17.91 -0.44 1.11
N ARG A 129 -16.80 -0.72 0.42
CA ARG A 129 -15.79 -1.67 0.90
C ARG A 129 -14.40 -1.36 0.40
N LEU A 130 -13.41 -1.82 1.15
CA LEU A 130 -12.05 -2.00 0.71
C LEU A 130 -11.75 -3.48 0.60
N SER A 131 -11.08 -3.88 -0.48
CA SER A 131 -10.54 -5.23 -0.64
C SER A 131 -9.02 -5.18 -0.74
N SER A 132 -8.36 -6.28 -0.45
CA SER A 132 -6.91 -6.45 -0.66
C SER A 132 -6.63 -7.90 -0.99
N VAL A 133 -5.89 -8.13 -2.08
CA VAL A 133 -5.39 -9.45 -2.46
C VAL A 133 -3.97 -9.59 -1.95
N VAL A 134 -3.69 -10.67 -1.23
CA VAL A 134 -2.37 -10.90 -0.66
C VAL A 134 -1.89 -12.31 -0.97
N TYR A 135 -0.60 -12.46 -1.25
CA TYR A 135 0.02 -13.77 -1.40
C TYR A 135 -0.05 -14.53 -0.06
N LYS A 136 -0.52 -15.75 -0.08
CA LYS A 136 -0.73 -16.57 1.13
C LYS A 136 0.47 -16.67 2.08
N PRO A 137 1.74 -16.74 1.60
CA PRO A 137 2.90 -16.74 2.50
C PRO A 137 3.29 -15.35 3.03
N ASN A 138 2.66 -14.25 2.57
CA ASN A 138 2.95 -12.90 3.06
C ASN A 138 2.25 -12.62 4.40
N ILE A 139 2.73 -13.29 5.46
CA ILE A 139 2.17 -13.17 6.82
C ILE A 139 2.24 -11.74 7.36
N ALA A 140 3.22 -10.96 6.92
CA ALA A 140 3.36 -9.56 7.36
C ALA A 140 2.17 -8.71 6.90
N SER A 141 1.82 -8.77 5.61
CA SER A 141 0.66 -8.05 5.05
C SER A 141 -0.65 -8.57 5.63
N ILE A 142 -0.81 -9.89 5.79
CA ILE A 142 -2.00 -10.49 6.42
C ILE A 142 -2.24 -9.89 7.80
N ARG A 143 -1.22 -9.85 8.66
CA ARG A 143 -1.32 -9.28 10.01
C ARG A 143 -1.66 -7.78 10.01
N VAL A 144 -1.17 -7.04 9.03
CA VAL A 144 -1.52 -5.61 8.88
C VAL A 144 -3.00 -5.46 8.56
N LEU A 145 -3.52 -6.23 7.63
CA LEU A 145 -4.94 -6.21 7.24
C LEU A 145 -5.84 -6.60 8.41
N GLU A 146 -5.57 -7.74 9.07
CA GLU A 146 -6.35 -8.23 10.20
C GLU A 146 -6.40 -7.23 11.37
N LYS A 147 -5.27 -6.56 11.68
CA LYS A 147 -5.22 -5.51 12.70
C LYS A 147 -6.09 -4.28 12.37
N ASN A 148 -6.40 -4.08 11.10
CA ASN A 148 -7.26 -3.01 10.62
C ASN A 148 -8.72 -3.46 10.39
N GLY A 149 -9.08 -4.65 10.87
CA GLY A 149 -10.46 -5.15 10.79
C GLY A 149 -10.84 -5.76 9.44
N PHE A 150 -9.87 -5.95 8.54
CA PHE A 150 -10.12 -6.74 7.33
C PHE A 150 -10.33 -8.20 7.70
N VAL A 151 -11.30 -8.84 7.08
CA VAL A 151 -11.63 -10.25 7.28
C VAL A 151 -11.31 -11.05 6.02
N LEU A 152 -10.86 -12.29 6.19
CA LEU A 152 -10.64 -13.22 5.09
C LEU A 152 -11.99 -13.59 4.47
N GLU A 153 -12.15 -13.33 3.16
CA GLU A 153 -13.37 -13.61 2.41
C GLU A 153 -13.22 -14.80 1.47
N GLY A 154 -11.99 -15.13 1.08
CA GLY A 154 -11.73 -16.24 0.19
C GLY A 154 -10.27 -16.49 -0.09
N SER A 155 -10.01 -17.59 -0.78
CA SER A 155 -8.68 -17.92 -1.30
C SER A 155 -8.77 -18.45 -2.73
N LYS A 156 -7.72 -18.17 -3.51
CA LYS A 156 -7.60 -18.70 -4.88
C LYS A 156 -6.29 -19.48 -4.99
N ALA A 157 -6.42 -20.77 -5.27
CA ALA A 157 -5.27 -21.65 -5.44
C ALA A 157 -4.55 -21.36 -6.77
N ASN A 158 -3.21 -21.41 -6.75
CA ASN A 158 -2.37 -21.23 -7.93
C ASN A 158 -2.71 -19.96 -8.72
N ALA A 159 -2.96 -18.86 -8.01
CA ALA A 159 -3.54 -17.66 -8.58
C ALA A 159 -2.50 -16.78 -9.30
N VAL A 160 -1.26 -16.79 -8.82
CA VAL A 160 -0.19 -15.90 -9.31
C VAL A 160 1.10 -16.68 -9.46
N LYS A 161 1.88 -16.34 -10.48
CA LYS A 161 3.24 -16.84 -10.67
C LYS A 161 4.21 -15.68 -10.57
N ASN A 162 5.09 -15.72 -9.59
CA ASN A 162 6.14 -14.72 -9.41
C ASN A 162 7.51 -15.40 -9.28
N ASN A 163 8.52 -14.93 -10.01
CA ASN A 163 9.88 -15.47 -10.03
C ASN A 163 9.92 -17.00 -10.22
N GLY A 164 9.02 -17.55 -11.06
CA GLY A 164 8.94 -19.00 -11.34
C GLY A 164 8.15 -19.80 -10.29
N VAL A 165 7.82 -19.22 -9.14
CA VAL A 165 7.03 -19.85 -8.06
C VAL A 165 5.56 -19.52 -8.23
N VAL A 166 4.69 -20.52 -8.05
CA VAL A 166 3.23 -20.36 -8.09
C VAL A 166 2.70 -20.22 -6.66
N TYR A 167 1.88 -19.21 -6.45
CA TYR A 167 1.33 -18.89 -5.14
C TYR A 167 -0.20 -18.92 -5.12
N ASP A 168 -0.75 -19.36 -3.99
CA ASP A 168 -2.13 -19.07 -3.63
C ASP A 168 -2.26 -17.61 -3.22
N THR A 169 -3.42 -17.01 -3.47
CA THR A 169 -3.77 -15.69 -2.94
C THR A 169 -4.95 -15.77 -2.00
N LEU A 170 -4.99 -14.82 -1.08
CA LEU A 170 -6.07 -14.61 -0.12
C LEU A 170 -6.74 -13.27 -0.42
N LEU A 171 -8.07 -13.25 -0.42
CA LEU A 171 -8.86 -12.04 -0.53
C LEU A 171 -9.32 -11.60 0.85
N TYR A 172 -8.96 -10.40 1.23
CA TYR A 172 -9.40 -9.75 2.46
C TYR A 172 -10.34 -8.59 2.14
N GLY A 173 -11.34 -8.36 2.98
CA GLY A 173 -12.31 -7.27 2.82
C GLY A 173 -12.62 -6.53 4.11
N LEU A 174 -12.84 -5.21 3.99
CA LEU A 174 -13.31 -4.34 5.06
C LEU A 174 -14.53 -3.56 4.56
N LEU A 175 -15.70 -3.79 5.17
CA LEU A 175 -16.91 -3.03 4.86
C LEU A 175 -16.90 -1.69 5.57
N ARG A 176 -17.37 -0.62 4.89
CA ARG A 176 -17.53 0.73 5.46
C ARG A 176 -18.23 0.70 6.83
N LYS A 177 -19.36 -0.04 6.94
CA LYS A 177 -20.13 -0.14 8.18
C LYS A 177 -19.39 -0.79 9.35
N ASN A 178 -18.31 -1.53 9.07
CA ASN A 178 -17.47 -2.21 10.07
C ASN A 178 -16.20 -1.44 10.37
N HIS A 179 -15.93 -0.36 9.62
CA HIS A 179 -14.75 0.48 9.83
C HIS A 179 -14.91 1.31 11.09
N THR A 180 -13.91 1.24 11.97
CA THR A 180 -13.82 2.08 13.16
C THR A 180 -12.76 3.14 12.95
N VAL A 181 -13.12 4.41 13.09
CA VAL A 181 -12.18 5.53 13.01
C VAL A 181 -11.24 5.48 14.22
N PHE A 182 -9.92 5.53 13.99
CA PHE A 182 -8.88 5.49 15.02
C PHE A 182 -8.28 6.87 15.32
#